data_a8ce2de475e8e37b0b9723631b3209dd
#
_entry.id   a8ce2de475e8e37b0b9723631b3209dd
#
_cell.length_a   1.000
_cell.length_b   1.000
_cell.length_c   1.000
_cell.angle_alpha   90.00
_cell.angle_beta   90.00
_cell.angle_gamma   90.00
#
_symmetry.space_group_name_H-M   'P 1'
#
loop_
_entity.id
_entity.type
_entity.pdbx_description
1 polymer ?
#
loop_
_entity_poly.entity_id
_entity_poly.type
_entity_poly.pdbx_seq_one_letter_code
_entity_poly.pdbx_strand_id
1 'polypeptide(L)'
;MLFWVELSLLTLSLFTSLPKENFNHNSFEYDWSTRVYGGYSTHRPLIAIVGLGDIRPEYHGTGIRGFDLSRKIHKNWRGYPIDWSFRLGYIRHDENGFQNNHNQYNVFFLAHYNTKYKNIPMRWFIGEGISWSEQVPYVEGRETRRLSNERDSQLMNYLNIGFDFRVGDLVGNKSLNNLRLGLADSHRSGIYKKVKWFNYTQGGSNFITLFLEYDF
;
A
#
# COMPACT_ATOMS: atom_id res chain seq x y z
N MET A 1 -1.72 9.50 -19.80
CA MET A 1 -3.19 9.54 -19.67
C MET A 1 -3.84 8.20 -19.99
N LEU A 2 -3.49 7.51 -21.08
CA LEU A 2 -4.05 6.18 -21.42
C LEU A 2 -3.78 5.09 -20.36
N PHE A 3 -2.59 5.05 -19.76
CA PHE A 3 -2.23 4.01 -18.76
C PHE A 3 -3.12 4.06 -17.51
N TRP A 4 -3.48 5.24 -17.03
CA TRP A 4 -4.41 5.43 -15.91
C TRP A 4 -5.82 4.97 -16.24
N VAL A 5 -6.24 5.20 -17.48
CA VAL A 5 -7.55 4.74 -17.98
C VAL A 5 -7.56 3.21 -18.10
N GLU A 6 -6.48 2.60 -18.60
CA GLU A 6 -6.36 1.14 -18.72
C GLU A 6 -6.26 0.45 -17.37
N LEU A 7 -5.49 0.99 -16.42
CA LEU A 7 -5.39 0.46 -15.06
C LEU A 7 -6.74 0.61 -14.32
N SER A 8 -7.41 1.76 -14.50
CA SER A 8 -8.75 1.99 -13.94
C SER A 8 -9.80 1.08 -14.57
N LEU A 9 -9.70 0.79 -15.87
CA LEU A 9 -10.61 -0.13 -16.57
C LEU A 9 -10.32 -1.60 -16.17
N LEU A 10 -9.07 -1.98 -15.99
CA LEU A 10 -8.69 -3.32 -15.54
C LEU A 10 -9.13 -3.57 -14.08
N THR A 11 -8.93 -2.59 -13.20
CA THR A 11 -9.46 -2.65 -11.83
C THR A 11 -10.99 -2.65 -11.84
N LEU A 12 -11.63 -1.83 -12.67
CA LEU A 12 -13.09 -1.79 -12.79
C LEU A 12 -13.67 -3.11 -13.32
N SER A 13 -13.02 -3.74 -14.31
CA SER A 13 -13.45 -5.03 -14.87
C SER A 13 -13.28 -6.20 -13.89
N LEU A 14 -12.21 -6.20 -13.11
CA LEU A 14 -12.01 -7.16 -12.02
C LEU A 14 -13.11 -7.03 -10.95
N PHE A 15 -13.53 -5.81 -10.62
CA PHE A 15 -14.56 -5.57 -9.62
C PHE A 15 -15.99 -5.82 -10.12
N THR A 16 -16.27 -5.69 -11.42
CA THR A 16 -17.62 -5.95 -11.96
C THR A 16 -17.98 -7.43 -12.02
N SER A 17 -17.01 -8.34 -11.98
CA SER A 17 -17.23 -9.79 -11.92
C SER A 17 -17.41 -10.34 -10.50
N LEU A 18 -17.26 -9.51 -9.46
CA LEU A 18 -17.39 -9.94 -8.07
C LEU A 18 -18.85 -10.13 -7.66
N PRO A 19 -19.17 -11.16 -6.84
CA PRO A 19 -20.51 -11.39 -6.37
C PRO A 19 -21.01 -10.23 -5.51
N LYS A 20 -22.26 -9.79 -5.75
CA LYS A 20 -22.97 -8.80 -4.92
C LYS A 20 -23.50 -9.46 -3.64
N GLU A 21 -22.63 -9.92 -2.78
CA GLU A 21 -23.05 -10.42 -1.47
C GLU A 21 -23.06 -9.26 -0.46
N ASN A 22 -24.08 -9.25 0.41
CA ASN A 22 -24.17 -8.29 1.52
C ASN A 22 -23.11 -8.63 2.60
N PHE A 23 -21.87 -8.31 2.35
CA PHE A 23 -20.78 -8.42 3.32
C PHE A 23 -20.76 -7.24 4.29
N ASN A 24 -21.89 -6.96 4.94
CA ASN A 24 -22.01 -5.85 5.90
C ASN A 24 -21.11 -6.00 7.15
N HIS A 25 -20.43 -7.14 7.29
CA HIS A 25 -19.73 -7.49 8.53
C HIS A 25 -18.34 -6.85 8.67
N ASN A 26 -17.76 -6.35 7.59
CA ASN A 26 -16.43 -5.74 7.60
C ASN A 26 -16.39 -4.28 7.19
N SER A 27 -17.53 -3.72 6.76
CA SER A 27 -17.58 -2.30 6.41
C SER A 27 -17.19 -1.45 7.63
N PHE A 28 -16.56 -0.34 7.34
CA PHE A 28 -16.10 0.59 8.36
C PHE A 28 -17.24 1.01 9.32
N GLU A 29 -17.06 0.74 10.59
CA GLU A 29 -17.96 1.19 11.64
C GLU A 29 -17.67 2.65 12.01
N TYR A 30 -16.41 3.07 11.88
CA TYR A 30 -15.88 4.38 12.23
C TYR A 30 -15.46 5.19 11.00
N ASP A 31 -15.35 6.50 11.13
CA ASP A 31 -15.00 7.40 10.01
C ASP A 31 -13.50 7.65 9.87
N TRP A 32 -12.75 7.44 10.92
CA TRP A 32 -11.31 7.63 10.94
C TRP A 32 -10.57 6.36 11.34
N SER A 33 -9.34 6.23 10.87
CA SER A 33 -8.42 5.24 11.38
C SER A 33 -6.99 5.77 11.37
N THR A 34 -6.17 5.22 12.26
CA THR A 34 -4.72 5.42 12.23
C THR A 34 -4.04 4.06 12.10
N ARG A 35 -3.00 4.01 11.28
CA ARG A 35 -2.19 2.82 11.05
C ARG A 35 -0.75 3.12 11.44
N VAL A 36 -0.11 2.22 12.18
CA VAL A 36 1.33 2.23 12.44
C VAL A 36 1.93 0.97 11.82
N TYR A 37 3.10 1.11 11.22
CA TYR A 37 3.74 0.01 10.51
C TYR A 37 5.25 0.06 10.54
N GLY A 38 5.86 -1.10 10.30
CA GLY A 38 7.29 -1.25 10.08
C GLY A 38 7.56 -2.39 9.12
N GLY A 39 8.67 -2.32 8.41
CA GLY A 39 8.99 -3.33 7.42
C GLY A 39 10.37 -3.19 6.84
N TYR A 40 10.69 -4.09 5.93
CA TYR A 40 11.99 -4.23 5.29
C TYR A 40 11.87 -4.13 3.76
N SER A 41 12.96 -3.73 3.12
CA SER A 41 13.04 -3.68 1.66
C SER A 41 13.15 -5.07 1.03
N THR A 42 12.52 -5.24 -0.14
CA THR A 42 12.68 -6.41 -0.99
C THR A 42 13.04 -6.00 -2.42
N HIS A 43 13.90 -6.81 -3.08
CA HIS A 43 14.25 -6.62 -4.49
C HIS A 43 13.30 -7.35 -5.45
N ARG A 44 12.26 -8.00 -4.91
CA ARG A 44 11.30 -8.74 -5.70
C ARG A 44 10.38 -7.81 -6.46
N PRO A 45 10.10 -8.08 -7.75
CA PRO A 45 9.14 -7.27 -8.48
C PRO A 45 7.74 -7.43 -7.90
N LEU A 46 6.94 -6.36 -7.97
CA LEU A 46 5.59 -6.33 -7.42
C LEU A 46 4.73 -7.54 -7.81
N ILE A 47 4.85 -8.01 -9.06
CA ILE A 47 4.09 -9.18 -9.53
C ILE A 47 4.48 -10.48 -8.81
N ALA A 48 5.75 -10.64 -8.42
CA ALA A 48 6.19 -11.79 -7.65
C ALA A 48 5.72 -11.70 -6.19
N ILE A 49 5.69 -10.49 -5.63
CA ILE A 49 5.18 -10.25 -4.27
C ILE A 49 3.69 -10.61 -4.21
N VAL A 50 2.89 -10.01 -5.09
CA VAL A 50 1.42 -10.14 -5.06
C VAL A 50 0.96 -11.50 -5.60
N GLY A 51 1.57 -11.99 -6.68
CA GLY A 51 1.14 -13.22 -7.36
C GLY A 51 1.71 -14.51 -6.76
N LEU A 52 2.93 -14.47 -6.23
CA LEU A 52 3.63 -15.65 -5.72
C LEU A 52 3.91 -15.61 -4.22
N GLY A 53 3.65 -14.48 -3.54
CA GLY A 53 4.00 -14.29 -2.14
C GLY A 53 5.50 -14.25 -1.87
N ASP A 54 6.32 -13.87 -2.87
CA ASP A 54 7.77 -13.80 -2.72
C ASP A 54 8.18 -12.49 -2.02
N ILE A 55 8.28 -12.55 -0.69
CA ILE A 55 8.55 -11.42 0.19
C ILE A 55 9.96 -11.47 0.79
N ARG A 56 10.91 -12.15 0.15
CA ARG A 56 12.27 -12.29 0.67
C ARG A 56 12.96 -10.94 0.84
N PRO A 57 13.62 -10.70 2.00
CA PRO A 57 14.28 -9.44 2.26
C PRO A 57 15.44 -9.19 1.28
N GLU A 58 15.70 -7.93 1.03
CA GLU A 58 16.87 -7.46 0.30
C GLU A 58 18.11 -7.45 1.22
N TYR A 59 19.28 -7.73 0.67
CA TYR A 59 20.52 -7.98 1.45
C TYR A 59 21.12 -6.72 2.12
N HIS A 60 20.73 -5.50 1.70
CA HIS A 60 21.23 -4.28 2.34
C HIS A 60 20.60 -4.03 3.72
N GLY A 61 19.50 -4.71 4.03
CA GLY A 61 18.84 -4.59 5.33
C GLY A 61 18.21 -3.22 5.59
N THR A 62 17.88 -2.47 4.52
CA THR A 62 17.14 -1.22 4.67
C THR A 62 15.69 -1.49 5.02
N GLY A 63 15.03 -0.54 5.68
CA GLY A 63 13.67 -0.70 6.13
C GLY A 63 12.91 0.61 6.24
N ILE A 64 11.64 0.49 6.62
CA ILE A 64 10.79 1.64 6.89
C ILE A 64 9.99 1.43 8.17
N ARG A 65 9.62 2.57 8.79
CA ARG A 65 8.60 2.65 9.84
C ARG A 65 7.77 3.89 9.61
N GLY A 66 6.50 3.83 9.92
CA GLY A 66 5.64 4.97 9.63
C GLY A 66 4.26 4.85 10.22
N PHE A 67 3.46 5.86 9.94
CA PHE A 67 2.05 5.88 10.28
C PHE A 67 1.23 6.54 9.18
N ASP A 68 -0.05 6.16 9.10
CA ASP A 68 -1.04 6.77 8.23
C ASP A 68 -2.22 7.26 9.06
N LEU A 69 -2.77 8.41 8.69
CA LEU A 69 -4.09 8.87 9.10
C LEU A 69 -5.05 8.68 7.92
N SER A 70 -6.18 8.06 8.18
CA SER A 70 -7.18 7.72 7.18
C SER A 70 -8.53 8.30 7.49
N ARG A 71 -9.22 8.83 6.48
CA ARG A 71 -10.63 9.17 6.52
C ARG A 71 -11.40 8.34 5.50
N LYS A 72 -12.48 7.74 5.93
CA LYS A 72 -13.39 6.98 5.07
C LYS A 72 -14.20 7.93 4.22
N ILE A 73 -14.31 7.61 2.93
CA ILE A 73 -15.00 8.44 1.95
C ILE A 73 -16.32 7.81 1.54
N HIS A 74 -16.31 6.50 1.33
CA HIS A 74 -17.47 5.79 0.83
C HIS A 74 -17.51 4.35 1.32
N LYS A 75 -18.70 3.85 1.65
CA LYS A 75 -18.97 2.46 2.05
C LYS A 75 -19.78 1.77 0.96
N ASN A 76 -19.53 0.47 0.74
CA ASN A 76 -20.31 -0.37 -0.18
C ASN A 76 -20.51 0.30 -1.56
N TRP A 77 -19.41 0.72 -2.19
CA TRP A 77 -19.45 1.47 -3.44
C TRP A 77 -20.27 0.77 -4.52
N ARG A 78 -21.33 1.42 -4.99
CA ARG A 78 -22.28 0.89 -5.97
C ARG A 78 -22.89 -0.48 -5.63
N GLY A 79 -23.02 -0.80 -4.33
CA GLY A 79 -23.56 -2.08 -3.86
C GLY A 79 -22.55 -3.24 -3.88
N TYR A 80 -21.27 -2.96 -4.16
CA TYR A 80 -20.17 -3.93 -4.02
C TYR A 80 -19.57 -3.84 -2.61
N PRO A 81 -18.94 -4.90 -2.09
CA PRO A 81 -18.27 -4.90 -0.79
C PRO A 81 -16.93 -4.16 -0.85
N ILE A 82 -16.97 -2.95 -1.42
CA ILE A 82 -15.80 -2.09 -1.62
C ILE A 82 -16.00 -0.78 -0.86
N ASP A 83 -15.07 -0.51 0.04
CA ASP A 83 -15.02 0.73 0.79
C ASP A 83 -13.83 1.58 0.34
N TRP A 84 -13.98 2.91 0.34
CA TRP A 84 -12.92 3.83 -0.04
C TRP A 84 -12.47 4.68 1.13
N SER A 85 -11.18 4.92 1.24
CA SER A 85 -10.61 5.87 2.18
C SER A 85 -9.56 6.76 1.50
N PHE A 86 -9.41 7.96 2.03
CA PHE A 86 -8.30 8.87 1.73
C PHE A 86 -7.28 8.75 2.85
N ARG A 87 -5.98 8.74 2.51
CA ARG A 87 -4.90 8.57 3.48
C ARG A 87 -3.79 9.59 3.32
N LEU A 88 -3.29 10.04 4.46
CA LEU A 88 -2.06 10.80 4.60
C LEU A 88 -1.07 9.94 5.38
N GLY A 89 0.11 9.70 4.80
CA GLY A 89 1.12 8.84 5.37
C GLY A 89 2.45 9.55 5.61
N TYR A 90 3.11 9.18 6.69
CA TYR A 90 4.47 9.55 7.01
C TYR A 90 5.31 8.29 7.17
N ILE A 91 6.49 8.28 6.53
CA ILE A 91 7.45 7.18 6.59
C ILE A 91 8.83 7.73 6.99
N ARG A 92 9.49 7.05 7.90
CA ARG A 92 10.91 7.20 8.18
C ARG A 92 11.65 6.03 7.56
N HIS A 93 12.56 6.30 6.62
CA HIS A 93 13.47 5.33 6.06
C HIS A 93 14.64 5.07 7.00
N ASP A 94 14.95 3.80 7.23
CA ASP A 94 16.17 3.31 7.84
C ASP A 94 17.07 2.76 6.73
N GLU A 95 18.13 3.47 6.43
CA GLU A 95 19.00 3.19 5.29
C GLU A 95 20.21 2.33 5.66
N ASN A 96 20.22 1.80 6.88
CA ASN A 96 21.24 0.86 7.39
C ASN A 96 22.70 1.33 7.15
N GLY A 97 22.94 2.64 7.21
CA GLY A 97 24.26 3.25 7.01
C GLY A 97 24.71 3.44 5.55
N PHE A 98 23.94 3.01 4.56
CA PHE A 98 24.25 3.24 3.13
C PHE A 98 24.04 4.69 2.70
N GLN A 99 23.14 5.40 3.38
CA GLN A 99 22.93 6.84 3.31
C GLN A 99 22.26 7.34 4.59
N ASN A 100 22.01 8.66 4.71
CA ASN A 100 21.33 9.22 5.86
C ASN A 100 19.85 8.78 5.89
N ASN A 101 19.37 8.42 7.08
CA ASN A 101 17.95 8.18 7.30
C ASN A 101 17.14 9.45 6.98
N HIS A 102 16.01 9.31 6.28
CA HIS A 102 15.23 10.42 5.77
C HIS A 102 13.73 10.18 5.86
N ASN A 103 12.93 11.20 5.57
CA ASN A 103 11.48 11.15 5.67
C ASN A 103 10.83 11.08 4.28
N GLN A 104 9.65 10.49 4.24
CA GLN A 104 8.78 10.40 3.07
C GLN A 104 7.34 10.71 3.49
N TYR A 105 6.61 11.39 2.62
CA TYR A 105 5.22 11.77 2.81
C TYR A 105 4.38 11.23 1.66
N ASN A 106 3.24 10.63 1.99
CA ASN A 106 2.36 9.99 1.02
C ASN A 106 0.95 10.58 1.09
N VAL A 107 0.33 10.74 -0.07
CA VAL A 107 -1.09 11.10 -0.21
C VAL A 107 -1.71 10.11 -1.18
N PHE A 108 -2.70 9.34 -0.74
CA PHE A 108 -3.26 8.29 -1.57
C PHE A 108 -4.71 7.93 -1.21
N PHE A 109 -5.40 7.34 -2.17
CA PHE A 109 -6.71 6.71 -1.97
C PHE A 109 -6.52 5.21 -1.83
N LEU A 110 -7.33 4.58 -1.00
CA LEU A 110 -7.29 3.15 -0.74
C LEU A 110 -8.68 2.54 -0.93
N ALA A 111 -8.79 1.57 -1.82
CA ALA A 111 -9.95 0.74 -1.99
C ALA A 111 -9.80 -0.53 -1.16
N HIS A 112 -10.78 -0.84 -0.33
CA HIS A 112 -10.83 -2.03 0.50
C HIS A 112 -11.90 -2.97 -0.02
N TYR A 113 -11.54 -4.19 -0.37
CA TYR A 113 -12.46 -5.25 -0.74
C TYR A 113 -12.72 -6.15 0.48
N ASN A 114 -13.95 -6.09 1.00
CA ASN A 114 -14.39 -6.86 2.16
C ASN A 114 -14.74 -8.29 1.75
N THR A 115 -14.13 -9.28 2.40
CA THR A 115 -14.30 -10.70 2.10
C THR A 115 -14.11 -11.56 3.36
N LYS A 116 -14.04 -12.87 3.20
CA LYS A 116 -13.76 -13.82 4.27
C LYS A 116 -12.72 -14.85 3.84
N TYR A 117 -11.85 -15.21 4.76
CA TYR A 117 -10.95 -16.34 4.62
C TYR A 117 -11.28 -17.38 5.69
N LYS A 118 -11.72 -18.59 5.29
CA LYS A 118 -12.17 -19.65 6.22
C LYS A 118 -13.16 -19.15 7.29
N ASN A 119 -14.15 -18.35 6.87
CA ASN A 119 -15.17 -17.68 7.72
C ASN A 119 -14.63 -16.54 8.62
N ILE A 120 -13.34 -16.23 8.61
CA ILE A 120 -12.78 -15.06 9.31
C ILE A 120 -12.90 -13.85 8.39
N PRO A 121 -13.54 -12.76 8.84
CA PRO A 121 -13.60 -11.50 8.09
C PRO A 121 -12.21 -10.96 7.75
N MET A 122 -12.01 -10.62 6.47
CA MET A 122 -10.74 -10.17 5.91
C MET A 122 -10.99 -9.03 4.94
N ARG A 123 -10.06 -8.09 4.84
CA ARG A 123 -10.05 -7.08 3.78
C ARG A 123 -8.78 -7.24 2.93
N TRP A 124 -8.97 -7.27 1.62
CA TRP A 124 -7.90 -6.93 0.68
C TRP A 124 -7.95 -5.45 0.40
N PHE A 125 -6.83 -4.84 0.10
CA PHE A 125 -6.83 -3.45 -0.30
C PHE A 125 -5.76 -3.16 -1.36
N ILE A 126 -6.06 -2.14 -2.16
CA ILE A 126 -5.14 -1.51 -3.09
C ILE A 126 -5.30 0.00 -2.98
N GLY A 127 -4.19 0.69 -2.84
CA GLY A 127 -4.16 2.14 -2.75
C GLY A 127 -3.20 2.73 -3.75
N GLU A 128 -3.54 3.90 -4.28
CA GLU A 128 -2.75 4.59 -5.26
C GLU A 128 -2.73 6.10 -5.00
N GLY A 129 -1.56 6.70 -5.23
CA GLY A 129 -1.34 8.11 -5.03
C GLY A 129 0.07 8.56 -5.37
N ILE A 130 0.53 9.53 -4.64
CA ILE A 130 1.86 10.11 -4.81
C ILE A 130 2.64 10.07 -3.50
N SER A 131 3.94 9.96 -3.62
CA SER A 131 4.88 10.05 -2.51
C SER A 131 5.99 11.04 -2.84
N TRP A 132 6.35 11.86 -1.85
CA TRP A 132 7.53 12.68 -1.89
C TRP A 132 8.49 12.27 -0.78
N SER A 133 9.76 12.02 -1.13
CA SER A 133 10.81 11.64 -0.19
C SER A 133 11.91 12.70 -0.16
N GLU A 134 12.40 13.04 1.03
CA GLU A 134 13.49 14.05 1.20
C GLU A 134 14.77 13.62 0.47
N GLN A 135 15.02 12.33 0.41
CA GLN A 135 16.06 11.69 -0.40
C GLN A 135 15.45 10.49 -1.13
N VAL A 136 16.02 10.14 -2.27
CA VAL A 136 15.64 8.89 -2.93
C VAL A 136 16.15 7.72 -2.08
N PRO A 137 15.30 6.77 -1.67
CA PRO A 137 15.73 5.61 -0.88
C PRO A 137 16.88 4.87 -1.56
N TYR A 138 17.84 4.39 -0.80
CA TYR A 138 19.07 3.79 -1.34
C TYR A 138 18.78 2.66 -2.35
N VAL A 139 17.92 1.71 -1.97
CA VAL A 139 17.55 0.58 -2.83
C VAL A 139 16.80 1.03 -4.10
N GLU A 140 15.96 2.06 -3.99
CA GLU A 140 15.24 2.67 -5.11
C GLU A 140 16.20 3.38 -6.07
N GLY A 141 17.08 4.24 -5.55
CA GLY A 141 18.05 5.00 -6.34
C GLY A 141 18.99 4.10 -7.15
N ARG A 142 19.40 2.95 -6.59
CA ARG A 142 20.17 1.95 -7.33
C ARG A 142 19.39 1.39 -8.51
N GLU A 143 18.14 1.02 -8.30
CA GLU A 143 17.27 0.44 -9.32
C GLU A 143 16.90 1.47 -10.40
N THR A 144 16.46 2.65 -9.99
CA THR A 144 15.99 3.68 -10.92
C THR A 144 17.11 4.26 -11.76
N ARG A 145 18.29 4.55 -11.19
CA ARG A 145 19.45 5.02 -11.97
C ARG A 145 19.90 4.00 -13.01
N ARG A 146 20.02 2.74 -12.61
CA ARG A 146 20.38 1.65 -13.52
C ARG A 146 19.40 1.51 -14.69
N LEU A 147 18.09 1.64 -14.45
CA LEU A 147 17.05 1.46 -15.47
C LEU A 147 16.74 2.73 -16.27
N SER A 148 17.10 3.91 -15.77
CA SER A 148 16.66 5.21 -16.28
C SER A 148 17.79 6.12 -16.75
N ASN A 149 18.98 5.58 -17.07
CA ASN A 149 20.15 6.35 -17.48
C ASN A 149 20.51 7.41 -16.42
N GLU A 150 20.81 6.97 -15.20
CA GLU A 150 21.18 7.79 -14.03
C GLU A 150 20.09 8.76 -13.51
N ARG A 151 18.82 8.57 -13.94
CA ARG A 151 17.71 9.38 -13.43
C ARG A 151 17.08 8.72 -12.22
N ASP A 152 16.76 9.53 -11.23
CA ASP A 152 15.91 9.20 -10.10
C ASP A 152 14.96 10.36 -9.76
N SER A 153 14.07 10.20 -8.80
CA SER A 153 13.09 11.23 -8.45
C SER A 153 12.66 11.13 -6.99
N GLN A 154 12.63 12.27 -6.32
CA GLN A 154 12.04 12.37 -4.97
C GLN A 154 10.52 12.22 -5.02
N LEU A 155 9.86 12.69 -6.08
CA LEU A 155 8.42 12.55 -6.30
C LEU A 155 8.15 11.33 -7.19
N MET A 156 7.40 10.36 -6.69
CA MET A 156 7.10 9.11 -7.39
C MET A 156 5.62 8.72 -7.19
N ASN A 157 5.16 7.80 -8.02
CA ASN A 157 3.91 7.09 -7.77
C ASN A 157 4.03 6.27 -6.49
N TYR A 158 2.96 6.24 -5.70
CA TYR A 158 2.84 5.42 -4.50
C TYR A 158 1.72 4.40 -4.67
N LEU A 159 2.05 3.14 -4.48
CA LEU A 159 1.09 2.04 -4.47
C LEU A 159 1.20 1.33 -3.11
N ASN A 160 0.05 1.07 -2.48
CA ASN A 160 -0.04 0.30 -1.24
C ASN A 160 -1.02 -0.85 -1.44
N ILE A 161 -0.54 -2.08 -1.38
CA ILE A 161 -1.35 -3.27 -1.62
C ILE A 161 -1.16 -4.27 -0.48
N GLY A 162 -2.24 -4.89 -0.02
CA GLY A 162 -2.15 -5.82 1.09
C GLY A 162 -3.49 -6.36 1.56
N PHE A 163 -3.47 -6.89 2.79
CA PHE A 163 -4.65 -7.42 3.44
C PHE A 163 -4.58 -7.26 4.95
N ASP A 164 -5.75 -7.30 5.60
CA ASP A 164 -5.85 -7.27 7.06
C ASP A 164 -7.02 -8.10 7.59
N PHE A 165 -6.92 -8.39 8.88
CA PHE A 165 -7.96 -9.02 9.69
C PHE A 165 -8.27 -8.16 10.90
N ARG A 166 -9.51 -8.20 11.40
CA ARG A 166 -9.83 -7.63 12.72
C ARG A 166 -9.25 -8.53 13.80
N VAL A 167 -8.52 -7.94 14.74
CA VAL A 167 -7.90 -8.68 15.84
C VAL A 167 -8.98 -9.36 16.70
N GLY A 168 -10.10 -8.68 16.94
CA GLY A 168 -11.22 -9.24 17.68
C GLY A 168 -11.78 -10.55 17.11
N ASP A 169 -11.86 -10.65 15.78
CA ASP A 169 -12.31 -11.88 15.10
C ASP A 169 -11.26 -13.01 15.17
N LEU A 170 -9.97 -12.67 15.19
CA LEU A 170 -8.88 -13.66 15.32
C LEU A 170 -8.82 -14.29 16.71
N VAL A 171 -9.05 -13.49 17.76
CA VAL A 171 -8.91 -13.94 19.15
C VAL A 171 -10.25 -14.22 19.86
N GLY A 172 -11.38 -14.02 19.17
CA GLY A 172 -12.71 -14.22 19.75
C GLY A 172 -13.12 -13.15 20.77
N ASN A 173 -12.51 -11.96 20.75
CA ASN A 173 -12.79 -10.88 21.69
C ASN A 173 -13.30 -9.62 20.98
N LYS A 174 -14.60 -9.34 21.11
CA LYS A 174 -15.27 -8.22 20.42
C LYS A 174 -14.73 -6.84 20.82
N SER A 175 -14.15 -6.67 22.00
CA SER A 175 -13.57 -5.38 22.42
C SER A 175 -12.35 -4.96 21.61
N LEU A 176 -11.75 -5.88 20.83
CA LEU A 176 -10.64 -5.63 19.93
C LEU A 176 -11.06 -5.50 18.46
N ASN A 177 -12.35 -5.35 18.17
CA ASN A 177 -12.83 -5.22 16.79
C ASN A 177 -12.38 -3.93 16.08
N ASN A 178 -12.02 -2.89 16.83
CA ASN A 178 -11.47 -1.65 16.30
C ASN A 178 -10.00 -1.77 15.89
N LEU A 179 -9.33 -2.87 16.28
CA LEU A 179 -7.93 -3.11 15.97
C LEU A 179 -7.82 -4.10 14.82
N ARG A 180 -6.97 -3.77 13.85
CA ARG A 180 -6.68 -4.61 12.69
C ARG A 180 -5.19 -4.90 12.60
N LEU A 181 -4.86 -6.12 12.20
CA LEU A 181 -3.50 -6.59 11.94
C LEU A 181 -3.40 -6.99 10.48
N GLY A 182 -2.37 -6.54 9.78
CA GLY A 182 -2.23 -6.87 8.37
C GLY A 182 -0.80 -6.75 7.84
N LEU A 183 -0.66 -7.19 6.59
CA LEU A 183 0.55 -7.10 5.79
C LEU A 183 0.29 -6.25 4.55
N ALA A 184 1.27 -5.44 4.17
CA ALA A 184 1.21 -4.63 2.96
C ALA A 184 2.57 -4.54 2.28
N ASP A 185 2.56 -4.35 0.96
CA ASP A 185 3.67 -3.80 0.21
C ASP A 185 3.47 -2.30 0.05
N SER A 186 4.46 -1.54 0.49
CA SER A 186 4.59 -0.11 0.28
C SER A 186 5.53 0.09 -0.91
N HIS A 187 4.95 0.38 -2.07
CA HIS A 187 5.66 0.43 -3.35
C HIS A 187 5.76 1.87 -3.87
N ARG A 188 6.94 2.24 -4.36
CA ARG A 188 7.16 3.46 -5.14
C ARG A 188 7.62 3.10 -6.54
N SER A 189 7.15 3.82 -7.57
CA SER A 189 7.60 3.60 -8.94
C SER A 189 7.55 4.84 -9.83
N GLY A 190 8.43 4.86 -10.85
CA GLY A 190 8.50 5.92 -11.85
C GLY A 190 7.57 5.74 -13.05
N ILE A 191 6.73 4.70 -13.07
CA ILE A 191 5.78 4.38 -14.14
C ILE A 191 6.43 4.36 -15.54
N TYR A 192 7.40 3.45 -15.74
CA TYR A 192 7.98 3.10 -17.05
C TYR A 192 8.50 4.29 -17.87
N LYS A 193 9.12 5.30 -17.27
CA LYS A 193 9.64 6.52 -17.93
C LYS A 193 8.58 7.38 -18.63
N LYS A 194 7.30 7.20 -18.32
CA LYS A 194 6.21 7.90 -19.00
C LYS A 194 5.80 9.23 -18.35
N VAL A 195 6.19 9.46 -17.11
CA VAL A 195 5.72 10.61 -16.32
C VAL A 195 6.83 11.62 -16.13
N LYS A 196 6.63 12.84 -16.65
CA LYS A 196 7.59 13.95 -16.53
C LYS A 196 7.82 14.35 -15.07
N TRP A 197 6.80 14.38 -14.23
CA TRP A 197 6.89 14.75 -12.81
C TRP A 197 7.73 13.77 -11.99
N PHE A 198 7.87 12.53 -12.47
CA PHE A 198 8.73 11.51 -11.89
C PHE A 198 10.09 11.43 -12.61
N ASN A 199 10.54 12.55 -13.22
CA ASN A 199 11.80 12.66 -13.95
C ASN A 199 12.02 11.56 -15.01
N TYR A 200 10.94 11.02 -15.60
CA TYR A 200 11.01 9.91 -16.55
C TYR A 200 11.75 8.68 -15.99
N THR A 201 11.64 8.42 -14.69
CA THR A 201 12.26 7.26 -14.05
C THR A 201 11.54 5.95 -14.39
N GLN A 202 12.27 4.86 -14.30
CA GLN A 202 11.77 3.49 -14.33
C GLN A 202 12.32 2.73 -13.13
N GLY A 203 11.58 1.72 -12.65
CA GLY A 203 11.91 1.02 -11.42
C GLY A 203 11.30 1.69 -10.21
N GLY A 204 11.74 1.30 -9.05
CA GLY A 204 11.21 1.75 -7.78
C GLY A 204 11.71 0.92 -6.61
N SER A 205 10.95 0.94 -5.53
CA SER A 205 11.24 0.16 -4.32
C SER A 205 9.99 -0.52 -3.79
N ASN A 206 10.17 -1.67 -3.14
CA ASN A 206 9.14 -2.41 -2.43
C ASN A 206 9.57 -2.59 -0.97
N PHE A 207 8.66 -2.29 -0.05
CA PHE A 207 8.85 -2.52 1.39
C PHE A 207 7.70 -3.35 1.93
N ILE A 208 8.02 -4.58 2.37
CA ILE A 208 7.04 -5.45 3.01
C ILE A 208 6.86 -5.00 4.45
N THR A 209 5.65 -4.62 4.81
CA THR A 209 5.30 -4.05 6.11
C THR A 209 4.29 -4.89 6.85
N LEU A 210 4.51 -5.04 8.15
CA LEU A 210 3.52 -5.46 9.12
C LEU A 210 2.90 -4.21 9.74
N PHE A 211 1.59 -4.18 9.91
CA PHE A 211 0.91 -3.03 10.47
C PHE A 211 -0.17 -3.37 11.49
N LEU A 212 -0.42 -2.41 12.38
CA LEU A 212 -1.61 -2.32 13.21
C LEU A 212 -2.40 -1.07 12.82
N GLU A 213 -3.70 -1.22 12.62
CA GLU A 213 -4.63 -0.12 12.32
C GLU A 213 -5.72 -0.07 13.39
N TYR A 214 -5.99 1.12 13.92
CA TYR A 214 -7.04 1.38 14.89
C TYR A 214 -8.10 2.27 14.28
N ASP A 215 -9.34 1.79 14.28
CA ASP A 215 -10.55 2.49 13.79
C ASP A 215 -11.19 3.30 14.94
N PHE A 216 -11.57 4.60 14.73
CA PHE A 216 -12.19 5.48 15.72
C PHE A 216 -13.12 6.54 15.11
#